data_2efcd4e077a59933af19787c30ce8cb0
#
_entry.id   2efcd4e077a59933af19787c30ce8cb0
#
_cell.length_a   1.000
_cell.length_b   1.000
_cell.length_c   1.000
_cell.angle_alpha   90.00
_cell.angle_beta   90.00
_cell.angle_gamma   90.00
#
_symmetry.space_group_name_H-M   'P 1'
#
loop_
_entity.id
_entity.type
_entity.pdbx_description
1 polymer ?
#
loop_
_entity_poly.entity_id
_entity_poly.type
_entity_poly.pdbx_seq_one_letter_code
_entity_poly.pdbx_strand_id
1 'polypeptide(L)'
;METMRKKGKLKEKRLQDTLTEDEVKKLFGASESQRDELILKLLYYTGMRVSEMINIEKRDINFKEDVIKIRAEITKTRQEANQPIPKLLKPFLESWCRYKTDNEKIIPLTKQRVWQLVKHYVKKVGIKKSIHPHSFRHTFGTHIYEKTGDLGKVQELLRHKSLASTGIYKHLSKQLKKQTVDNVFN
;
A
#
# COMPACT_ATOMS: atom_id res chain seq x y z
N MET A 1 2.98 27.01 21.01
CA MET A 1 3.64 27.20 19.72
C MET A 1 4.55 26.02 19.29
N GLU A 2 5.30 25.43 20.20
CA GLU A 2 6.25 24.32 19.92
C GLU A 2 5.58 23.01 19.49
N THR A 3 4.43 22.67 20.05
CA THR A 3 3.61 21.50 19.70
C THR A 3 3.04 21.56 18.26
N MET A 4 2.71 22.77 17.79
CA MET A 4 2.25 22.95 16.40
C MET A 4 3.40 22.86 15.38
N ARG A 5 4.60 23.35 15.73
CA ARG A 5 5.81 23.22 14.89
C ARG A 5 6.26 21.75 14.77
N LYS A 6 6.22 20.97 15.87
CA LYS A 6 6.53 19.53 15.85
C LYS A 6 5.53 18.73 15.00
N LYS A 7 4.22 19.07 15.08
CA LYS A 7 3.18 18.45 14.22
C LYS A 7 3.35 18.81 12.74
N GLY A 8 3.78 20.02 12.40
CA GLY A 8 4.08 20.44 11.03
C GLY A 8 5.26 19.66 10.42
N LYS A 9 6.40 19.61 11.12
CA LYS A 9 7.60 18.87 10.69
C LYS A 9 7.35 17.35 10.55
N LEU A 10 6.55 16.76 11.43
CA LEU A 10 6.13 15.34 11.33
C LEU A 10 5.23 15.10 10.12
N LYS A 11 4.41 16.07 9.73
CA LYS A 11 3.54 16.03 8.56
C LYS A 11 4.32 16.10 7.24
N GLU A 12 5.26 17.05 7.13
CA GLU A 12 6.15 17.17 5.97
C GLU A 12 7.03 15.93 5.77
N LYS A 13 7.57 15.39 6.88
CA LYS A 13 8.38 14.16 6.85
C LYS A 13 7.61 12.95 6.33
N ARG A 14 6.31 12.82 6.62
CA ARG A 14 5.49 11.70 6.15
C ARG A 14 5.15 11.75 4.67
N LEU A 15 5.10 12.94 4.05
CA LEU A 15 4.92 13.09 2.61
C LEU A 15 6.21 12.83 1.84
N GLN A 16 7.36 13.13 2.44
CA GLN A 16 8.66 12.81 1.87
C GLN A 16 8.92 11.30 1.79
N ASP A 17 8.12 10.49 2.51
CA ASP A 17 8.24 9.03 2.54
C ASP A 17 7.27 8.32 1.56
N THR A 18 6.63 9.03 0.61
CA THR A 18 5.83 8.41 -0.45
C THR A 18 6.65 8.23 -1.73
N LEU A 19 6.29 7.20 -2.49
CA LEU A 19 6.90 6.90 -3.79
C LEU A 19 6.14 7.60 -4.91
N THR A 20 6.87 8.09 -5.91
CA THR A 20 6.30 8.50 -7.20
C THR A 20 6.02 7.27 -8.07
N GLU A 21 5.19 7.41 -9.11
CA GLU A 21 4.94 6.32 -10.06
C GLU A 21 6.23 5.83 -10.73
N ASP A 22 7.15 6.72 -11.06
CA ASP A 22 8.45 6.36 -11.66
C ASP A 22 9.37 5.63 -10.69
N GLU A 23 9.38 6.03 -9.41
CA GLU A 23 10.12 5.29 -8.37
C GLU A 23 9.55 3.88 -8.18
N VAL A 24 8.23 3.73 -8.24
CA VAL A 24 7.56 2.41 -8.18
C VAL A 24 7.94 1.55 -9.38
N LYS A 25 7.90 2.08 -10.60
CA LYS A 25 8.33 1.36 -11.82
C LYS A 25 9.78 0.90 -11.72
N LYS A 26 10.69 1.77 -11.23
CA LYS A 26 12.10 1.42 -11.00
C LYS A 26 12.24 0.28 -9.99
N LEU A 27 11.49 0.30 -8.88
CA LEU A 27 11.50 -0.76 -7.88
C LEU A 27 11.04 -2.11 -8.46
N PHE A 28 9.96 -2.11 -9.25
CA PHE A 28 9.47 -3.34 -9.90
C PHE A 28 10.50 -3.88 -10.91
N GLY A 29 11.05 -3.02 -11.77
CA GLY A 29 12.05 -3.42 -12.77
C GLY A 29 13.39 -3.86 -12.19
N ALA A 30 13.71 -3.48 -10.94
CA ALA A 30 14.94 -3.89 -10.27
C ALA A 30 14.83 -5.23 -9.54
N SER A 31 13.62 -5.82 -9.47
CA SER A 31 13.38 -7.08 -8.75
C SER A 31 14.16 -8.24 -9.35
N GLU A 32 14.81 -9.01 -8.50
CA GLU A 32 15.70 -10.13 -8.89
C GLU A 32 14.99 -11.48 -8.89
N SER A 33 13.76 -11.54 -8.37
CA SER A 33 12.94 -12.75 -8.36
C SER A 33 11.46 -12.43 -8.46
N GLN A 34 10.68 -13.37 -9.00
CA GLN A 34 9.21 -13.27 -9.05
C GLN A 34 8.58 -13.05 -7.66
N ARG A 35 9.16 -13.68 -6.62
CA ARG A 35 8.72 -13.49 -5.24
C ARG A 35 8.89 -12.04 -4.78
N ASP A 36 10.04 -11.46 -5.03
CA ASP A 36 10.38 -10.12 -4.58
C ASP A 36 9.55 -9.08 -5.33
N GLU A 37 9.36 -9.28 -6.62
CA GLU A 37 8.46 -8.47 -7.45
C GLU A 37 7.02 -8.54 -6.93
N LEU A 38 6.52 -9.72 -6.62
CA LEU A 38 5.18 -9.91 -6.07
C LEU A 38 5.03 -9.21 -4.72
N ILE A 39 6.04 -9.28 -3.84
CA ILE A 39 6.02 -8.57 -2.55
C ILE A 39 5.88 -7.06 -2.76
N LEU A 40 6.70 -6.47 -3.62
CA LEU A 40 6.64 -5.03 -3.91
C LEU A 40 5.30 -4.64 -4.54
N LYS A 41 4.77 -5.45 -5.46
CA LYS A 41 3.46 -5.24 -6.08
C LYS A 41 2.31 -5.37 -5.09
N LEU A 42 2.32 -6.38 -4.22
CA LEU A 42 1.32 -6.53 -3.16
C LEU A 42 1.30 -5.31 -2.23
N LEU A 43 2.46 -4.87 -1.75
CA LEU A 43 2.57 -3.69 -0.90
C LEU A 43 2.00 -2.44 -1.59
N TYR A 44 2.32 -2.23 -2.87
CA TYR A 44 1.92 -1.05 -3.62
C TYR A 44 0.45 -1.08 -4.03
N TYR A 45 0.00 -2.16 -4.66
CA TYR A 45 -1.34 -2.22 -5.25
C TYR A 45 -2.46 -2.48 -4.26
N THR A 46 -2.16 -2.97 -3.07
CA THR A 46 -3.18 -3.26 -2.06
C THR A 46 -3.11 -2.35 -0.84
N GLY A 47 -1.96 -1.72 -0.59
CA GLY A 47 -1.75 -0.93 0.62
C GLY A 47 -1.94 -1.71 1.93
N MET A 48 -1.96 -3.07 1.90
CA MET A 48 -2.14 -3.88 3.09
C MET A 48 -0.95 -3.77 4.05
N ARG A 49 -1.16 -4.09 5.31
CA ARG A 49 -0.07 -4.12 6.28
C ARG A 49 0.82 -5.33 6.03
N VAL A 50 2.14 -5.18 6.28
CA VAL A 50 3.09 -6.32 6.15
C VAL A 50 2.63 -7.51 6.97
N SER A 51 2.11 -7.28 8.19
CA SER A 51 1.59 -8.35 9.04
C SER A 51 0.40 -9.09 8.45
N GLU A 52 -0.42 -8.43 7.66
CA GLU A 52 -1.52 -9.03 6.92
C GLU A 52 -0.94 -9.84 5.75
N MET A 53 -0.12 -9.21 4.90
CA MET A 53 0.45 -9.80 3.70
C MET A 53 1.18 -11.13 3.93
N ILE A 54 2.05 -11.21 4.96
CA ILE A 54 2.84 -12.42 5.24
C ILE A 54 2.02 -13.57 5.87
N ASN A 55 0.76 -13.33 6.20
CA ASN A 55 -0.16 -14.33 6.74
C ASN A 55 -1.31 -14.68 5.79
N ILE A 56 -1.32 -14.12 4.57
CA ILE A 56 -2.25 -14.53 3.52
C ILE A 56 -1.87 -15.93 3.04
N GLU A 57 -2.85 -16.82 2.99
CA GLU A 57 -2.77 -18.16 2.42
C GLU A 57 -3.46 -18.17 1.05
N LYS A 58 -3.17 -19.18 0.22
CA LYS A 58 -3.80 -19.28 -1.11
C LYS A 58 -5.33 -19.31 -1.03
N ARG A 59 -5.91 -20.01 -0.04
CA ARG A 59 -7.36 -20.06 0.17
C ARG A 59 -8.02 -18.71 0.46
N ASP A 60 -7.22 -17.71 0.87
CA ASP A 60 -7.71 -16.36 1.13
C ASP A 60 -7.90 -15.56 -0.18
N ILE A 61 -7.47 -16.10 -1.33
CA ILE A 61 -7.55 -15.39 -2.62
C ILE A 61 -8.72 -15.93 -3.44
N ASN A 62 -9.71 -15.08 -3.68
CA ASN A 62 -10.82 -15.37 -4.58
C ASN A 62 -10.58 -14.69 -5.94
N PHE A 63 -10.09 -15.45 -6.91
CA PHE A 63 -9.81 -14.95 -8.26
C PHE A 63 -11.08 -14.70 -9.10
N LYS A 64 -12.26 -15.24 -8.70
CA LYS A 64 -13.53 -14.98 -9.40
C LYS A 64 -14.08 -13.60 -9.04
N GLU A 65 -13.95 -13.23 -7.78
CA GLU A 65 -14.42 -11.94 -7.25
C GLU A 65 -13.31 -10.88 -7.21
N ASP A 66 -12.08 -11.23 -7.60
CA ASP A 66 -10.90 -10.38 -7.54
C ASP A 66 -10.67 -9.75 -6.16
N VAL A 67 -10.73 -10.58 -5.12
CA VAL A 67 -10.51 -10.14 -3.73
C VAL A 67 -9.54 -11.04 -2.98
N ILE A 68 -8.81 -10.46 -2.03
CA ILE A 68 -8.05 -11.17 -0.99
C ILE A 68 -8.83 -11.01 0.30
N LYS A 69 -9.29 -12.10 0.89
CA LYS A 69 -9.90 -12.12 2.21
C LYS A 69 -8.83 -11.93 3.27
N ILE A 70 -8.98 -10.91 4.09
CA ILE A 70 -8.12 -10.66 5.23
C ILE A 70 -8.85 -11.13 6.48
N ARG A 71 -8.47 -12.30 6.97
CA ARG A 71 -9.11 -12.96 8.11
C ARG A 71 -8.92 -12.15 9.39
N ALA A 72 -9.88 -12.24 10.32
CA ALA A 72 -9.89 -11.49 11.59
C ALA A 72 -8.61 -11.72 12.41
N GLU A 73 -8.12 -12.97 12.47
CA GLU A 73 -6.96 -13.36 13.26
C GLU A 73 -5.64 -12.78 12.80
N ILE A 74 -5.53 -12.41 11.49
CA ILE A 74 -4.31 -11.80 10.96
C ILE A 74 -4.35 -10.26 11.00
N THR A 75 -5.49 -9.65 11.36
CA THR A 75 -5.65 -8.21 11.46
C THR A 75 -5.43 -7.70 12.89
N LYS A 76 -4.84 -6.50 13.01
CA LYS A 76 -4.75 -5.82 14.29
C LYS A 76 -6.12 -5.43 14.87
N THR A 77 -7.13 -5.31 14.01
CA THR A 77 -8.48 -4.86 14.38
C THR A 77 -9.41 -6.00 14.72
N ARG A 78 -9.01 -7.26 14.50
CA ARG A 78 -9.82 -8.47 14.64
C ARG A 78 -11.13 -8.40 13.84
N GLN A 79 -11.12 -7.71 12.71
CA GLN A 79 -12.26 -7.63 11.79
C GLN A 79 -11.85 -8.19 10.44
N GLU A 80 -12.69 -9.02 9.86
CA GLU A 80 -12.51 -9.49 8.49
C GLU A 80 -12.66 -8.33 7.51
N ALA A 81 -11.98 -8.45 6.37
CA ALA A 81 -12.11 -7.49 5.28
C ALA A 81 -11.76 -8.15 3.95
N ASN A 82 -12.32 -7.62 2.87
CA ASN A 82 -11.95 -7.97 1.52
C ASN A 82 -11.09 -6.86 0.92
N GLN A 83 -9.90 -7.22 0.45
CA GLN A 83 -9.01 -6.32 -0.25
C GLN A 83 -9.12 -6.58 -1.76
N PRO A 84 -9.55 -5.61 -2.57
CA PRO A 84 -9.63 -5.78 -4.02
C PRO A 84 -8.26 -6.11 -4.64
N ILE A 85 -8.26 -6.99 -5.63
CA ILE A 85 -7.10 -7.33 -6.46
C ILE A 85 -7.18 -6.48 -7.74
N PRO A 86 -6.31 -5.48 -7.93
CA PRO A 86 -6.28 -4.74 -9.18
C PRO A 86 -5.89 -5.62 -10.38
N LYS A 87 -6.43 -5.31 -11.55
CA LYS A 87 -6.14 -6.03 -12.81
C LYS A 87 -4.64 -6.23 -13.08
N LEU A 88 -3.82 -5.24 -12.72
CA LEU A 88 -2.36 -5.31 -12.90
C LEU A 88 -1.67 -6.28 -11.94
N LEU A 89 -2.27 -6.61 -10.80
CA LEU A 89 -1.71 -7.54 -9.82
C LEU A 89 -2.17 -8.99 -10.07
N LYS A 90 -3.39 -9.18 -10.59
CA LYS A 90 -4.03 -10.49 -10.74
C LYS A 90 -3.15 -11.52 -11.47
N PRO A 91 -2.56 -11.26 -12.67
CA PRO A 91 -1.76 -12.26 -13.38
C PRO A 91 -0.54 -12.74 -12.58
N PHE A 92 0.08 -11.85 -11.79
CA PHE A 92 1.22 -12.21 -10.93
C PHE A 92 0.79 -13.12 -9.79
N LEU A 93 -0.36 -12.86 -9.16
CA LEU A 93 -0.92 -13.72 -8.11
C LEU A 93 -1.34 -15.07 -8.66
N GLU A 94 -2.01 -15.12 -9.81
CA GLU A 94 -2.44 -16.38 -10.46
C GLU A 94 -1.24 -17.24 -10.79
N SER A 95 -0.21 -16.67 -11.43
CA SER A 95 1.02 -17.38 -11.76
C SER A 95 1.72 -17.92 -10.51
N TRP A 96 1.85 -17.06 -9.47
CA TRP A 96 2.52 -17.42 -8.22
C TRP A 96 1.77 -18.49 -7.42
N CYS A 97 0.44 -18.46 -7.45
CA CYS A 97 -0.41 -19.38 -6.68
C CYS A 97 -0.71 -20.69 -7.41
N ARG A 98 -0.31 -20.84 -8.67
CA ARG A 98 -0.70 -21.97 -9.54
C ARG A 98 -0.46 -23.33 -8.90
N TYR A 99 0.68 -23.51 -8.27
CA TYR A 99 1.11 -24.81 -7.70
C TYR A 99 1.08 -24.82 -6.16
N LYS A 100 0.51 -23.80 -5.53
CA LYS A 100 0.39 -23.73 -4.08
C LYS A 100 -0.84 -24.48 -3.60
N THR A 101 -0.72 -25.11 -2.45
CA THR A 101 -1.86 -25.68 -1.70
C THR A 101 -2.64 -24.60 -0.99
N ASP A 102 -3.90 -24.86 -0.67
CA ASP A 102 -4.81 -23.86 -0.08
C ASP A 102 -4.31 -23.26 1.24
N ASN A 103 -3.66 -24.06 2.08
CA ASN A 103 -3.12 -23.63 3.37
C ASN A 103 -1.70 -23.04 3.27
N GLU A 104 -1.12 -22.98 2.08
CA GLU A 104 0.23 -22.47 1.89
C GLU A 104 0.23 -20.94 1.83
N LYS A 105 1.11 -20.33 2.62
CA LYS A 105 1.32 -18.88 2.58
C LYS A 105 1.81 -18.42 1.22
N ILE A 106 1.23 -17.35 0.70
CA ILE A 106 1.70 -16.76 -0.56
C ILE A 106 3.08 -16.10 -0.39
N ILE A 107 3.37 -15.53 0.78
CA ILE A 107 4.66 -14.91 1.12
C ILE A 107 5.18 -15.51 2.43
N PRO A 108 5.95 -16.62 2.39
CA PRO A 108 6.47 -17.28 3.60
C PRO A 108 7.72 -16.57 4.13
N LEU A 109 7.60 -15.28 4.45
CA LEU A 109 8.68 -14.46 5.00
C LEU A 109 8.27 -13.82 6.33
N THR A 110 9.28 -13.41 7.12
CA THR A 110 9.05 -12.60 8.31
C THR A 110 8.89 -11.11 7.95
N LYS A 111 8.27 -10.32 8.84
CA LYS A 111 8.17 -8.85 8.69
C LYS A 111 9.55 -8.21 8.52
N GLN A 112 10.54 -8.68 9.28
CA GLN A 112 11.90 -8.17 9.22
C GLN A 112 12.52 -8.44 7.84
N ARG A 113 12.30 -9.64 7.27
CA ARG A 113 12.82 -9.99 5.97
C ARG A 113 12.21 -9.15 4.84
N VAL A 114 10.90 -8.90 4.89
CA VAL A 114 10.21 -7.97 3.97
C VAL A 114 10.77 -6.55 4.11
N TRP A 115 11.04 -6.10 5.34
CA TRP A 115 11.65 -4.79 5.57
C TRP A 115 13.04 -4.67 4.94
N GLN A 116 13.89 -5.68 5.14
CA GLN A 116 15.24 -5.76 4.53
C GLN A 116 15.16 -5.75 3.01
N LEU A 117 14.23 -6.52 2.42
CA LEU A 117 13.99 -6.58 0.99
C LEU A 117 13.64 -5.19 0.42
N VAL A 118 12.68 -4.50 1.02
CA VAL A 118 12.32 -3.14 0.60
C VAL A 118 13.53 -2.20 0.67
N LYS A 119 14.29 -2.23 1.77
CA LYS A 119 15.50 -1.41 1.92
C LYS A 119 16.56 -1.73 0.88
N HIS A 120 16.75 -3.01 0.55
CA HIS A 120 17.67 -3.44 -0.50
C HIS A 120 17.31 -2.81 -1.84
N TYR A 121 16.06 -2.97 -2.30
CA TYR A 121 15.64 -2.44 -3.60
C TYR A 121 15.62 -0.91 -3.65
N VAL A 122 15.20 -0.24 -2.58
CA VAL A 122 15.26 1.22 -2.46
C VAL A 122 16.68 1.75 -2.65
N LYS A 123 17.65 1.10 -1.99
CA LYS A 123 19.08 1.41 -2.14
C LYS A 123 19.57 1.11 -3.56
N LYS A 124 19.21 -0.04 -4.12
CA LYS A 124 19.63 -0.51 -5.45
C LYS A 124 19.21 0.46 -6.55
N VAL A 125 18.01 1.03 -6.48
CA VAL A 125 17.51 2.00 -7.47
C VAL A 125 17.84 3.47 -7.15
N GLY A 126 18.62 3.72 -6.11
CA GLY A 126 19.12 5.06 -5.76
C GLY A 126 18.08 6.01 -5.19
N ILE A 127 16.97 5.50 -4.62
CA ILE A 127 15.96 6.35 -3.97
C ILE A 127 16.52 6.86 -2.64
N LYS A 128 16.67 8.19 -2.52
CA LYS A 128 17.25 8.85 -1.33
C LYS A 128 16.26 8.99 -0.16
N LYS A 129 14.96 8.75 -0.41
CA LYS A 129 13.91 8.82 0.61
C LYS A 129 14.00 7.66 1.60
N SER A 130 13.50 7.86 2.82
CA SER A 130 13.43 6.80 3.84
C SER A 130 12.24 5.87 3.60
N ILE A 131 12.27 5.10 2.52
CA ILE A 131 11.20 4.18 2.15
C ILE A 131 11.31 2.88 2.94
N HIS A 132 10.16 2.40 3.42
CA HIS A 132 9.96 1.15 4.13
C HIS A 132 8.57 0.57 3.78
N PRO A 133 8.21 -0.65 4.18
CA PRO A 133 6.92 -1.25 3.77
C PRO A 133 5.69 -0.38 4.09
N HIS A 134 5.69 0.37 5.18
CA HIS A 134 4.58 1.25 5.52
C HIS A 134 4.48 2.48 4.59
N SER A 135 5.61 2.87 3.96
CA SER A 135 5.64 3.94 2.96
C SER A 135 4.83 3.56 1.71
N PHE A 136 4.84 2.28 1.31
CA PHE A 136 3.98 1.79 0.22
C PHE A 136 2.50 1.97 0.52
N ARG A 137 2.10 1.71 1.76
CA ARG A 137 0.72 1.93 2.20
C ARG A 137 0.35 3.42 2.19
N HIS A 138 1.26 4.30 2.56
CA HIS A 138 1.08 5.74 2.44
C HIS A 138 0.98 6.16 0.97
N THR A 139 1.84 5.62 0.12
CA THR A 139 1.81 5.83 -1.34
C THR A 139 0.47 5.41 -1.93
N PHE A 140 -0.02 4.20 -1.60
CA PHE A 140 -1.32 3.72 -2.03
C PHE A 140 -2.45 4.70 -1.64
N GLY A 141 -2.50 5.10 -0.37
CA GLY A 141 -3.51 6.06 0.10
C GLY A 141 -3.41 7.43 -0.58
N THR A 142 -2.19 7.90 -0.84
CA THR A 142 -1.95 9.16 -1.56
C THR A 142 -2.47 9.08 -3.00
N HIS A 143 -2.12 8.03 -3.73
CA HIS A 143 -2.55 7.84 -5.13
C HIS A 143 -4.08 7.66 -5.25
N ILE A 144 -4.72 6.90 -4.32
CA ILE A 144 -6.18 6.81 -4.29
C ILE A 144 -6.80 8.19 -4.07
N TYR A 145 -6.26 8.95 -3.11
CA TYR A 145 -6.78 10.28 -2.82
C TYR A 145 -6.57 11.26 -3.98
N GLU A 146 -5.40 11.28 -4.59
CA GLU A 146 -5.09 12.14 -5.74
C GLU A 146 -6.01 11.86 -6.93
N LYS A 147 -6.38 10.58 -7.16
CA LYS A 147 -7.26 10.19 -8.26
C LYS A 147 -8.76 10.35 -7.97
N THR A 148 -9.17 10.29 -6.71
CA THR A 148 -10.60 10.28 -6.36
C THR A 148 -11.08 11.52 -5.61
N GLY A 149 -10.17 12.26 -4.95
CA GLY A 149 -10.50 13.34 -4.03
C GLY A 149 -11.23 12.90 -2.75
N ASP A 150 -11.44 11.60 -2.56
CA ASP A 150 -12.34 11.02 -1.56
C ASP A 150 -11.56 10.36 -0.41
N LEU A 151 -11.57 11.01 0.76
CA LEU A 151 -10.95 10.47 1.98
C LEU A 151 -11.70 9.27 2.55
N GLY A 152 -12.98 9.14 2.30
CA GLY A 152 -13.78 7.99 2.71
C GLY A 152 -13.31 6.72 2.01
N LYS A 153 -13.10 6.78 0.70
CA LYS A 153 -12.50 5.66 -0.07
C LYS A 153 -11.12 5.28 0.42
N VAL A 154 -10.27 6.27 0.75
CA VAL A 154 -8.95 5.99 1.33
C VAL A 154 -9.07 5.28 2.67
N GLN A 155 -9.99 5.74 3.53
CA GLN A 155 -10.22 5.14 4.85
C GLN A 155 -10.70 3.70 4.72
N GLU A 156 -11.65 3.44 3.85
CA GLU A 156 -12.22 2.12 3.58
C GLU A 156 -11.15 1.17 3.06
N LEU A 157 -10.49 1.50 1.95
CA LEU A 157 -9.47 0.66 1.32
C LEU A 157 -8.26 0.39 2.23
N LEU A 158 -7.87 1.37 3.03
CA LEU A 158 -6.83 1.19 4.02
C LEU A 158 -7.33 0.57 5.34
N ARG A 159 -8.62 0.41 5.53
CA ARG A 159 -9.21 -0.13 6.77
C ARG A 159 -8.73 0.64 8.01
N HIS A 160 -8.79 1.99 7.94
CA HIS A 160 -8.42 2.85 9.05
C HIS A 160 -9.58 2.95 10.05
N LYS A 161 -9.31 2.64 11.34
CA LYS A 161 -10.32 2.75 12.41
C LYS A 161 -10.83 4.17 12.65
N SER A 162 -10.05 5.19 12.28
CA SER A 162 -10.43 6.59 12.51
C SER A 162 -9.99 7.49 11.37
N LEU A 163 -10.78 8.55 11.14
CA LEU A 163 -10.43 9.65 10.22
C LEU A 163 -9.14 10.38 10.61
N ALA A 164 -8.73 10.33 11.88
CA ALA A 164 -7.46 10.89 12.32
C ALA A 164 -6.27 10.20 11.63
N SER A 165 -6.35 8.90 11.36
CA SER A 165 -5.33 8.14 10.60
C SER A 165 -5.29 8.54 9.13
N THR A 166 -6.41 9.05 8.59
CA THR A 166 -6.55 9.51 7.21
C THR A 166 -6.23 11.01 7.08
N GLY A 167 -6.16 11.72 8.23
CA GLY A 167 -5.90 13.17 8.28
C GLY A 167 -4.56 13.61 7.69
N ILE A 168 -3.63 12.67 7.44
CA ILE A 168 -2.37 12.95 6.74
C ILE A 168 -2.60 13.38 5.28
N TYR A 169 -3.73 13.01 4.67
CA TYR A 169 -4.08 13.36 3.29
C TYR A 169 -4.83 14.71 3.17
N LYS A 170 -5.25 15.32 4.29
CA LYS A 170 -6.00 16.60 4.29
C LYS A 170 -5.29 17.76 3.60
N HIS A 171 -3.95 17.77 3.60
CA HIS A 171 -3.19 18.85 2.95
C HIS A 171 -3.21 18.74 1.42
N LEU A 172 -3.37 17.53 0.85
CA LEU A 172 -3.60 17.33 -0.58
C LEU A 172 -4.97 17.92 -0.99
N SER A 173 -5.92 18.04 -0.04
CA SER A 173 -7.27 18.54 -0.32
C SER A 173 -7.33 19.98 -0.83
N LYS A 174 -6.38 20.85 -0.49
CA LYS A 174 -6.39 22.25 -0.94
C LYS A 174 -6.14 22.39 -2.43
N GLN A 175 -5.16 21.62 -2.96
CA GLN A 175 -4.87 21.62 -4.39
C GLN A 175 -5.99 20.96 -5.19
N LEU A 176 -6.49 19.80 -4.73
CA LEU A 176 -7.59 19.08 -5.37
C LEU A 176 -8.90 19.86 -5.36
N LYS A 177 -9.24 20.56 -4.25
CA LYS A 177 -10.43 21.43 -4.21
C LYS A 177 -10.40 22.52 -5.27
N LYS A 178 -9.24 23.16 -5.45
CA LYS A 178 -9.08 24.17 -6.50
C LYS A 178 -9.26 23.56 -7.88
N GLN A 179 -8.58 22.45 -8.17
CA GLN A 179 -8.69 21.73 -9.44
C GLN A 179 -10.13 21.24 -9.70
N THR A 180 -10.81 20.73 -8.67
CA THR A 180 -12.21 20.26 -8.80
C THR A 180 -13.13 21.41 -9.13
N VAL A 181 -13.01 22.56 -8.46
CA VAL A 181 -13.81 23.75 -8.77
C VAL A 181 -13.50 24.26 -10.18
N ASP A 182 -12.23 24.35 -10.54
CA ASP A 182 -11.82 24.79 -11.87
C ASP A 182 -12.33 23.85 -12.98
N ASN A 183 -12.38 22.51 -12.72
CA ASN A 183 -12.88 21.52 -13.68
C ASN A 183 -14.41 21.47 -13.80
N VAL A 184 -15.14 21.90 -12.78
CA VAL A 184 -16.62 21.88 -12.79
C VAL A 184 -17.21 23.15 -13.40
N PHE A 185 -16.48 24.28 -13.30
CA PHE A 185 -16.97 25.60 -13.72
C PHE A 185 -16.20 26.23 -14.91
N ASN A 186 -15.29 25.48 -15.54
CA ASN A 186 -14.68 25.78 -16.83
C ASN A 186 -15.11 24.76 -17.88
#